data_48d74f6f48a5146bc14bb2574fa4cfe1
#
_entry.id   48d74f6f48a5146bc14bb2574fa4cfe1
#
_cell.length_a   1.000
_cell.length_b   1.000
_cell.length_c   1.000
_cell.angle_alpha   90.00
_cell.angle_beta   90.00
_cell.angle_gamma   90.00
#
_symmetry.space_group_name_H-M   'P 1'
#
loop_
_entity.id
_entity.type
_entity.pdbx_description
1 polymer ?
#
loop_
_entity_poly.entity_id
_entity_poly.type
_entity_poly.pdbx_seq_one_letter_code
_entity_poly.pdbx_strand_id
1 'polypeptide(L)'
;MNALQQEYHDALSGMQSRSILVIGDMVADIYLDGRISRISREAPVLVLEQAGEKVVAGGAANVVNNIATLGGKVHAVGLVGRDKSADGLREILAANGADVRGLIADDSRPTISKTRIIAGGRATVSQQIVRIDKESKEPVHPVIEAELRAYIESVLPTVEGVVISDYGSGTVTEGLQSLLIDYCQTKGIPSIVDSRYAVRRFSGIGYVKQNDAEIAAAMGRELVTTEDIVAAAEELRQELAAKGVLVTRGELGMVLVEHGAVHEIPVSDKSEVFDVSGAGDTCVAAVILALAAGIAPATAARLSNIASGIAVRKLGTSTVSVRELAAAIEKSREEYTSK
;
A
#
# COMPACT_ATOMS: atom_id res chain seq x y z
N MET A 1 3.00 30.73 10.22
CA MET A 1 2.47 29.37 9.98
C MET A 1 0.96 29.45 10.22
N ASN A 2 0.12 29.00 9.29
CA ASN A 2 -1.32 28.95 9.53
C ASN A 2 -1.69 27.70 10.35
N ALA A 3 -2.93 27.64 10.88
CA ALA A 3 -3.37 26.55 11.74
C ALA A 3 -3.23 25.16 11.08
N LEU A 4 -3.54 25.03 9.78
CA LEU A 4 -3.43 23.78 9.04
C LEU A 4 -1.97 23.30 8.88
N GLN A 5 -1.06 24.23 8.73
CA GLN A 5 0.37 23.89 8.63
C GLN A 5 0.94 23.41 9.95
N GLN A 6 0.53 24.04 11.07
CA GLN A 6 0.90 23.57 12.38
C GLN A 6 0.38 22.15 12.59
N GLU A 7 -0.86 21.88 12.18
CA GLU A 7 -1.46 20.55 12.23
C GLU A 7 -0.66 19.51 11.43
N TYR A 8 -0.18 19.85 10.23
CA TYR A 8 0.68 18.96 9.44
C TYR A 8 2.05 18.72 10.07
N HIS A 9 2.68 19.74 10.66
CA HIS A 9 3.94 19.57 11.36
C HIS A 9 3.79 18.71 12.62
N ASP A 10 2.73 18.93 13.37
CA ASP A 10 2.41 18.14 14.56
C ASP A 10 2.12 16.68 14.15
N ALA A 11 1.41 16.48 13.05
CA ALA A 11 1.15 15.16 12.48
C ALA A 11 2.44 14.44 12.08
N LEU A 12 3.34 15.09 11.32
CA LEU A 12 4.63 14.51 10.95
C LEU A 12 5.46 14.10 12.16
N SER A 13 5.48 14.94 13.19
CA SER A 13 6.18 14.64 14.45
C SER A 13 5.51 13.48 15.18
N GLY A 14 4.17 13.46 15.24
CA GLY A 14 3.39 12.41 15.88
C GLY A 14 3.48 11.05 15.18
N MET A 15 3.64 11.02 13.87
CA MET A 15 3.82 9.81 13.07
C MET A 15 5.13 9.08 13.35
N GLN A 16 6.15 9.81 13.83
CA GLN A 16 7.45 9.22 14.10
C GLN A 16 7.37 8.16 15.19
N SER A 17 8.03 7.05 14.95
CA SER A 17 8.13 5.92 15.88
C SER A 17 6.80 5.23 16.24
N ARG A 18 5.66 5.55 15.59
CA ARG A 18 4.42 4.78 15.76
C ARG A 18 4.62 3.34 15.30
N SER A 19 4.12 2.41 16.11
CA SER A 19 4.27 0.98 15.87
C SER A 19 3.08 0.43 15.10
N ILE A 20 3.32 0.01 13.87
CA ILE A 20 2.28 -0.47 12.95
C ILE A 20 2.54 -1.93 12.59
N LEU A 21 1.49 -2.75 12.64
CA LEU A 21 1.50 -4.09 12.08
C LEU A 21 0.92 -4.04 10.67
N VAL A 22 1.63 -4.59 9.70
CA VAL A 22 1.14 -4.77 8.33
C VAL A 22 1.07 -6.26 8.05
N ILE A 23 -0.13 -6.76 7.80
CA ILE A 23 -0.35 -8.13 7.31
C ILE A 23 -0.85 -8.08 5.87
N GLY A 24 -0.33 -8.97 5.03
CA GLY A 24 -0.84 -9.09 3.66
C GLY A 24 0.06 -9.85 2.72
N ASP A 25 -0.27 -9.72 1.44
CA ASP A 25 0.41 -10.40 0.35
C ASP A 25 1.71 -9.66 0.01
N MET A 26 2.83 -10.21 0.51
CA MET A 26 4.17 -9.67 0.31
C MET A 26 4.66 -9.98 -1.09
N VAL A 27 4.74 -8.98 -1.95
CA VAL A 27 5.09 -9.11 -3.37
C VAL A 27 6.51 -8.64 -3.62
N ALA A 28 7.29 -9.44 -4.33
CA ALA A 28 8.56 -9.01 -4.91
C ALA A 28 8.32 -8.51 -6.34
N ASP A 29 8.43 -7.22 -6.57
CA ASP A 29 8.43 -6.64 -7.90
C ASP A 29 9.87 -6.72 -8.47
N ILE A 30 10.06 -7.51 -9.52
CA ILE A 30 11.38 -7.77 -10.14
C ILE A 30 11.42 -7.08 -11.48
N TYR A 31 12.41 -6.23 -11.67
CA TYR A 31 12.68 -5.55 -12.94
C TYR A 31 13.91 -6.17 -13.57
N LEU A 32 13.73 -6.80 -14.73
CA LEU A 32 14.81 -7.32 -15.57
C LEU A 32 15.04 -6.33 -16.71
N ASP A 33 16.13 -5.60 -16.63
CA ASP A 33 16.55 -4.70 -17.70
C ASP A 33 17.34 -5.46 -18.76
N GLY A 34 16.96 -5.29 -20.02
CA GLY A 34 17.56 -5.97 -21.15
C GLY A 34 17.78 -5.07 -22.36
N ARG A 35 18.66 -5.52 -23.24
CA ARG A 35 18.84 -4.94 -24.59
C ARG A 35 18.30 -5.91 -25.61
N ILE A 36 17.52 -5.41 -26.56
CA ILE A 36 17.11 -6.19 -27.73
C ILE A 36 18.32 -6.41 -28.61
N SER A 37 18.79 -7.66 -28.74
CA SER A 37 19.97 -8.00 -29.54
C SER A 37 19.58 -8.47 -30.92
N ARG A 38 18.60 -9.35 -31.05
CA ARG A 38 18.15 -9.94 -32.32
C ARG A 38 16.77 -10.60 -32.18
N ILE A 39 16.21 -11.02 -33.29
CA ILE A 39 15.08 -11.97 -33.33
C ILE A 39 15.68 -13.39 -33.25
N SER A 40 15.03 -14.29 -32.49
CA SER A 40 15.45 -15.69 -32.38
C SER A 40 15.35 -16.39 -33.75
N ARG A 41 16.24 -17.39 -33.96
CA ARG A 41 16.15 -18.30 -35.13
C ARG A 41 15.20 -19.46 -34.90
N GLU A 42 14.79 -19.68 -33.63
CA GLU A 42 13.93 -20.81 -33.22
C GLU A 42 12.46 -20.44 -33.29
N ALA A 43 12.12 -19.15 -33.07
CA ALA A 43 10.77 -18.63 -33.09
C ALA A 43 10.79 -17.11 -33.35
N PRO A 44 9.69 -16.48 -33.80
CA PRO A 44 9.61 -15.04 -34.03
C PRO A 44 9.49 -14.25 -32.72
N VAL A 45 10.46 -14.44 -31.82
CA VAL A 45 10.55 -13.78 -30.51
C VAL A 45 11.83 -12.98 -30.38
N LEU A 46 11.80 -11.93 -29.56
CA LEU A 46 12.98 -11.11 -29.27
C LEU A 46 13.95 -11.89 -28.38
N VAL A 47 15.26 -11.80 -28.70
CA VAL A 47 16.33 -12.23 -27.81
C VAL A 47 16.84 -11.00 -27.10
N LEU A 48 16.75 -11.04 -25.75
CA LEU A 48 17.20 -9.97 -24.88
C LEU A 48 18.49 -10.38 -24.18
N GLU A 49 19.44 -9.48 -24.17
CA GLU A 49 20.65 -9.59 -23.35
C GLU A 49 20.37 -8.87 -22.03
N GLN A 50 20.37 -9.64 -20.92
CA GLN A 50 20.14 -9.09 -19.60
C GLN A 50 21.26 -8.11 -19.24
N ALA A 51 20.88 -6.89 -18.88
CA ALA A 51 21.77 -5.82 -18.46
C ALA A 51 21.75 -5.58 -16.94
N GLY A 52 20.63 -5.88 -16.31
CA GLY A 52 20.45 -5.70 -14.86
C GLY A 52 19.25 -6.44 -14.31
N GLU A 53 19.22 -6.57 -12.99
CA GLU A 53 18.08 -7.05 -12.22
C GLU A 53 17.93 -6.21 -10.95
N LYS A 54 16.72 -5.79 -10.67
CA LYS A 54 16.39 -5.04 -9.47
C LYS A 54 15.13 -5.63 -8.83
N VAL A 55 15.21 -5.92 -7.55
CA VAL A 55 14.04 -6.30 -6.73
C VAL A 55 13.59 -5.08 -5.94
N VAL A 56 12.29 -4.84 -5.90
CA VAL A 56 11.67 -3.81 -5.06
C VAL A 56 10.47 -4.40 -4.31
N ALA A 57 10.14 -3.81 -3.19
CA ALA A 57 8.98 -4.20 -2.40
C ALA A 57 7.68 -3.77 -3.12
N GLY A 58 6.74 -4.71 -3.30
CA GLY A 58 5.42 -4.49 -3.87
C GLY A 58 4.32 -5.03 -2.98
N GLY A 59 3.07 -4.70 -3.26
CA GLY A 59 1.92 -5.10 -2.46
C GLY A 59 2.08 -4.70 -0.99
N ALA A 60 1.74 -5.60 -0.07
CA ALA A 60 1.89 -5.34 1.38
C ALA A 60 3.32 -4.98 1.77
N ALA A 61 4.35 -5.52 1.09
CA ALA A 61 5.74 -5.16 1.35
C ALA A 61 6.04 -3.69 1.00
N ASN A 62 5.37 -3.11 0.00
CA ASN A 62 5.51 -1.69 -0.30
C ASN A 62 4.84 -0.81 0.78
N VAL A 63 3.72 -1.24 1.36
CA VAL A 63 3.12 -0.56 2.54
C VAL A 63 4.10 -0.57 3.70
N VAL A 64 4.70 -1.74 4.02
CA VAL A 64 5.74 -1.87 5.06
C VAL A 64 6.88 -0.88 4.81
N ASN A 65 7.38 -0.86 3.58
CA ASN A 65 8.51 -0.02 3.19
C ASN A 65 8.18 1.48 3.32
N ASN A 66 6.97 1.90 2.92
CA ASN A 66 6.51 3.29 3.07
C ASN A 66 6.32 3.68 4.54
N ILE A 67 5.78 2.81 5.40
CA ILE A 67 5.66 3.09 6.84
C ILE A 67 7.06 3.32 7.44
N ALA A 68 8.02 2.45 7.13
CA ALA A 68 9.39 2.59 7.63
C ALA A 68 10.05 3.90 7.17
N THR A 69 9.95 4.25 5.87
CA THR A 69 10.56 5.47 5.33
C THR A 69 9.85 6.75 5.77
N LEU A 70 8.58 6.67 6.16
CA LEU A 70 7.82 7.74 6.80
C LEU A 70 8.09 7.83 8.32
N GLY A 71 9.04 7.05 8.86
CA GLY A 71 9.52 7.14 10.23
C GLY A 71 8.76 6.29 11.25
N GLY A 72 7.83 5.45 10.82
CA GLY A 72 7.15 4.48 11.68
C GLY A 72 8.01 3.25 11.98
N LYS A 73 7.72 2.58 13.09
CA LYS A 73 8.16 1.21 13.36
C LYS A 73 7.16 0.25 12.75
N VAL A 74 7.61 -0.76 12.05
CA VAL A 74 6.69 -1.65 11.34
C VAL A 74 7.05 -3.12 11.53
N HIS A 75 6.02 -3.92 11.83
CA HIS A 75 6.06 -5.36 11.90
C HIS A 75 5.46 -5.92 10.61
N ALA A 76 6.30 -6.51 9.76
CA ALA A 76 5.87 -7.12 8.50
C ALA A 76 5.38 -8.55 8.75
N VAL A 77 4.13 -8.84 8.38
CA VAL A 77 3.50 -10.16 8.54
C VAL A 77 2.99 -10.64 7.20
N GLY A 78 3.48 -11.80 6.77
CA GLY A 78 3.07 -12.36 5.49
C GLY A 78 3.77 -13.67 5.16
N LEU A 79 3.42 -14.23 4.01
CA LEU A 79 3.99 -15.48 3.52
C LEU A 79 5.06 -15.21 2.47
N VAL A 80 6.12 -15.97 2.55
CA VAL A 80 7.19 -16.00 1.54
C VAL A 80 7.60 -17.44 1.28
N GLY A 81 8.14 -17.73 0.10
CA GLY A 81 8.77 -19.02 -0.19
C GLY A 81 10.18 -19.10 0.37
N ARG A 82 10.89 -20.21 0.06
CA ARG A 82 12.34 -20.35 0.29
C ARG A 82 13.09 -20.10 -1.01
N ASP A 83 13.07 -18.85 -1.47
CA ASP A 83 13.64 -18.46 -2.76
C ASP A 83 14.32 -17.08 -2.68
N LYS A 84 15.06 -16.73 -3.74
CA LYS A 84 15.77 -15.45 -3.84
C LYS A 84 14.87 -14.23 -3.69
N SER A 85 13.60 -14.35 -4.08
CA SER A 85 12.63 -13.25 -3.93
C SER A 85 12.33 -12.99 -2.47
N ALA A 86 12.23 -14.05 -1.65
CA ALA A 86 12.07 -13.92 -0.20
C ALA A 86 13.29 -13.24 0.45
N ASP A 87 14.50 -13.66 0.04
CA ASP A 87 15.74 -13.08 0.57
C ASP A 87 15.83 -11.60 0.23
N GLY A 88 15.56 -11.24 -1.03
CA GLY A 88 15.56 -9.85 -1.49
C GLY A 88 14.52 -8.98 -0.75
N LEU A 89 13.30 -9.48 -0.54
CA LEU A 89 12.29 -8.77 0.25
C LEU A 89 12.74 -8.55 1.71
N ARG A 90 13.26 -9.58 2.37
CA ARG A 90 13.76 -9.47 3.75
C ARG A 90 14.88 -8.45 3.85
N GLU A 91 15.83 -8.47 2.91
CA GLU A 91 16.94 -7.52 2.86
C GLU A 91 16.45 -6.08 2.70
N ILE A 92 15.57 -5.82 1.73
CA ILE A 92 15.03 -4.47 1.47
C ILE A 92 14.28 -3.93 2.68
N LEU A 93 13.39 -4.74 3.27
CA LEU A 93 12.56 -4.30 4.37
C LEU A 93 13.38 -4.10 5.65
N ALA A 94 14.31 -5.01 5.94
CA ALA A 94 15.21 -4.89 7.10
C ALA A 94 16.17 -3.71 6.98
N ALA A 95 16.67 -3.40 5.77
CA ALA A 95 17.53 -2.24 5.52
C ALA A 95 16.83 -0.91 5.85
N ASN A 96 15.50 -0.85 5.72
CA ASN A 96 14.68 0.30 6.11
C ASN A 96 14.18 0.24 7.56
N GLY A 97 14.62 -0.74 8.35
CA GLY A 97 14.30 -0.86 9.78
C GLY A 97 12.99 -1.60 10.10
N ALA A 98 12.39 -2.28 9.14
CA ALA A 98 11.20 -3.11 9.39
C ALA A 98 11.57 -4.40 10.15
N ASP A 99 10.72 -4.81 11.07
CA ASP A 99 10.79 -6.14 11.68
C ASP A 99 10.21 -7.18 10.71
N VAL A 100 11.08 -8.01 10.18
CA VAL A 100 10.76 -9.03 9.16
C VAL A 100 10.56 -10.43 9.73
N ARG A 101 10.57 -10.61 11.04
CA ARG A 101 10.40 -11.92 11.70
C ARG A 101 9.03 -12.55 11.45
N GLY A 102 8.01 -11.72 11.16
CA GLY A 102 6.68 -12.18 10.77
C GLY A 102 6.53 -12.59 9.31
N LEU A 103 7.60 -12.51 8.50
CA LEU A 103 7.62 -13.11 7.17
C LEU A 103 7.87 -14.61 7.29
N ILE A 104 6.79 -15.37 7.37
CA ILE A 104 6.85 -16.83 7.57
C ILE A 104 7.12 -17.52 6.24
N ALA A 105 8.09 -18.44 6.25
CA ALA A 105 8.44 -19.22 5.07
C ALA A 105 7.52 -20.43 4.92
N ASP A 106 6.89 -20.59 3.76
CA ASP A 106 6.06 -21.73 3.39
C ASP A 106 6.70 -22.48 2.22
N ASP A 107 7.15 -23.70 2.46
CA ASP A 107 7.84 -24.53 1.46
C ASP A 107 6.91 -25.00 0.33
N SER A 108 5.59 -24.91 0.53
CA SER A 108 4.59 -25.36 -0.44
C SER A 108 4.33 -24.35 -1.57
N ARG A 109 4.83 -23.10 -1.43
CA ARG A 109 4.55 -22.02 -2.37
C ARG A 109 5.78 -21.16 -2.68
N PRO A 110 5.86 -20.55 -3.87
CA PRO A 110 6.85 -19.53 -4.15
C PRO A 110 6.51 -18.23 -3.43
N THR A 111 7.50 -17.37 -3.22
CA THR A 111 7.25 -15.95 -2.92
C THR A 111 6.46 -15.33 -4.05
N ILE A 112 5.42 -14.57 -3.71
CA ILE A 112 4.66 -13.82 -4.71
C ILE A 112 5.62 -12.87 -5.42
N SER A 113 5.73 -12.99 -6.75
CA SER A 113 6.61 -12.11 -7.52
C SER A 113 5.98 -11.70 -8.84
N LYS A 114 6.28 -10.48 -9.26
CA LYS A 114 5.87 -9.90 -10.55
C LYS A 114 7.12 -9.45 -11.28
N THR A 115 7.61 -10.28 -12.20
CA THR A 115 8.82 -9.99 -12.98
C THR A 115 8.44 -9.23 -14.23
N ARG A 116 8.89 -7.98 -14.33
CA ARG A 116 8.73 -7.11 -15.52
C ARG A 116 10.01 -7.12 -16.32
N ILE A 117 9.94 -7.61 -17.55
CA ILE A 117 11.04 -7.57 -18.48
C ILE A 117 10.93 -6.27 -19.27
N ILE A 118 11.91 -5.39 -19.05
CA ILE A 118 11.99 -4.07 -19.67
C ILE A 118 13.14 -4.10 -20.65
N ALA A 119 12.89 -3.76 -21.90
CA ALA A 119 13.93 -3.70 -22.89
C ALA A 119 13.70 -2.60 -23.93
N GLY A 120 14.80 -2.12 -24.48
CA GLY A 120 14.84 -1.17 -25.59
C GLY A 120 15.98 -1.46 -26.54
N GLY A 121 15.92 -0.88 -27.73
CA GLY A 121 17.02 -0.86 -28.70
C GLY A 121 17.94 0.34 -28.47
N ARG A 122 19.04 0.41 -29.29
CA ARG A 122 20.00 1.53 -29.22
C ARG A 122 19.38 2.91 -29.46
N ALA A 123 18.26 2.95 -30.19
CA ALA A 123 17.59 4.19 -30.59
C ALA A 123 16.10 4.23 -30.19
N THR A 124 15.65 3.29 -29.34
CA THR A 124 14.26 3.19 -28.92
C THR A 124 14.14 3.29 -27.40
N VAL A 125 13.05 3.89 -26.93
CA VAL A 125 12.74 3.99 -25.51
C VAL A 125 12.56 2.57 -24.93
N SER A 126 13.08 2.34 -23.74
CA SER A 126 12.83 1.09 -23.01
C SER A 126 11.36 0.99 -22.62
N GLN A 127 10.77 -0.16 -22.87
CA GLN A 127 9.38 -0.44 -22.53
C GLN A 127 9.23 -1.84 -21.94
N GLN A 128 8.15 -2.08 -21.23
CA GLN A 128 7.84 -3.41 -20.71
C GLN A 128 7.46 -4.33 -21.89
N ILE A 129 8.20 -5.41 -22.06
CA ILE A 129 7.98 -6.41 -23.11
C ILE A 129 7.01 -7.49 -22.65
N VAL A 130 7.18 -7.98 -21.41
CA VAL A 130 6.34 -9.02 -20.80
C VAL A 130 6.40 -8.92 -19.29
N ARG A 131 5.35 -9.41 -18.63
CA ARG A 131 5.32 -9.62 -17.19
C ARG A 131 5.08 -11.10 -16.88
N ILE A 132 5.86 -11.64 -15.96
CA ILE A 132 5.73 -13.01 -15.46
C ILE A 132 5.34 -12.93 -13.99
N ASP A 133 4.16 -13.47 -13.65
CA ASP A 133 3.66 -13.50 -12.29
C ASP A 133 3.85 -14.91 -11.72
N LYS A 134 4.39 -14.99 -10.49
CA LYS A 134 4.45 -16.21 -9.68
C LYS A 134 3.62 -15.96 -8.43
N GLU A 135 2.60 -16.74 -8.25
CA GLU A 135 1.74 -16.70 -7.07
C GLU A 135 1.14 -18.08 -6.80
N SER A 136 0.71 -18.32 -5.57
CA SER A 136 -0.14 -19.45 -5.22
C SER A 136 -1.41 -18.91 -4.60
N LYS A 137 -2.54 -19.50 -4.97
CA LYS A 137 -3.87 -19.22 -4.39
C LYS A 137 -4.36 -20.36 -3.50
N GLU A 138 -3.49 -21.34 -3.26
CA GLU A 138 -3.81 -22.44 -2.36
C GLU A 138 -4.04 -21.90 -0.94
N PRO A 139 -4.98 -22.50 -0.20
CA PRO A 139 -5.21 -22.14 1.21
C PRO A 139 -3.93 -22.24 2.02
N VAL A 140 -3.78 -21.36 3.00
CA VAL A 140 -2.66 -21.42 3.95
C VAL A 140 -2.79 -22.67 4.82
N HIS A 141 -1.70 -23.43 4.94
CA HIS A 141 -1.71 -24.61 5.78
C HIS A 141 -1.89 -24.21 7.26
N PRO A 142 -2.70 -24.93 8.07
CA PRO A 142 -3.00 -24.56 9.46
C PRO A 142 -1.76 -24.37 10.34
N VAL A 143 -0.67 -25.11 10.11
CA VAL A 143 0.59 -24.93 10.84
C VAL A 143 1.21 -23.57 10.55
N ILE A 144 1.22 -23.14 9.29
CA ILE A 144 1.75 -21.85 8.86
C ILE A 144 0.87 -20.70 9.39
N GLU A 145 -0.46 -20.87 9.37
CA GLU A 145 -1.38 -19.91 9.99
C GLU A 145 -1.13 -19.76 11.49
N ALA A 146 -0.86 -20.87 12.19
CA ALA A 146 -0.53 -20.85 13.61
C ALA A 146 0.80 -20.12 13.91
N GLU A 147 1.80 -20.23 13.03
CA GLU A 147 3.07 -19.48 13.15
C GLU A 147 2.84 -17.98 12.93
N LEU A 148 2.06 -17.59 11.90
CA LEU A 148 1.65 -16.18 11.67
C LEU A 148 0.93 -15.64 12.90
N ARG A 149 -0.05 -16.37 13.42
CA ARG A 149 -0.83 -16.01 14.61
C ARG A 149 0.07 -15.82 15.82
N ALA A 150 0.97 -16.74 16.09
CA ALA A 150 1.87 -16.67 17.23
C ALA A 150 2.77 -15.43 17.17
N TYR A 151 3.29 -15.09 15.99
CA TYR A 151 4.06 -13.87 15.82
C TYR A 151 3.18 -12.63 16.04
N ILE A 152 2.00 -12.57 15.41
CA ILE A 152 1.04 -11.46 15.56
C ILE A 152 0.74 -11.24 17.05
N GLU A 153 0.32 -12.28 17.77
CA GLU A 153 -0.03 -12.19 19.20
C GLU A 153 1.15 -11.71 20.06
N SER A 154 2.38 -12.05 19.67
CA SER A 154 3.59 -11.61 20.40
C SER A 154 3.88 -10.11 20.27
N VAL A 155 3.48 -9.47 19.14
CA VAL A 155 3.76 -8.04 18.88
C VAL A 155 2.56 -7.14 19.13
N LEU A 156 1.34 -7.65 19.07
CA LEU A 156 0.10 -6.88 19.25
C LEU A 156 0.09 -5.95 20.48
N PRO A 157 0.63 -6.34 21.66
CA PRO A 157 0.65 -5.44 22.82
C PRO A 157 1.42 -4.12 22.60
N THR A 158 2.28 -4.04 21.59
CA THR A 158 3.08 -2.86 21.27
C THR A 158 2.58 -2.10 20.03
N VAL A 159 1.56 -2.64 19.36
CA VAL A 159 1.04 -2.11 18.09
C VAL A 159 0.04 -0.98 18.34
N GLU A 160 0.21 0.12 17.63
CA GLU A 160 -0.63 1.32 17.71
C GLU A 160 -1.53 1.51 16.47
N GLY A 161 -1.37 0.65 15.45
CA GLY A 161 -2.22 0.64 14.26
C GLY A 161 -2.00 -0.63 13.43
N VAL A 162 -3.03 -1.05 12.69
CA VAL A 162 -3.00 -2.27 11.87
C VAL A 162 -3.38 -1.95 10.44
N VAL A 163 -2.60 -2.48 9.48
CA VAL A 163 -2.91 -2.49 8.06
C VAL A 163 -3.13 -3.91 7.59
N ILE A 164 -4.21 -4.11 6.85
CA ILE A 164 -4.49 -5.35 6.11
C ILE A 164 -4.39 -5.00 4.62
N SER A 165 -3.39 -5.55 3.91
CA SER A 165 -3.17 -5.32 2.48
C SER A 165 -3.38 -6.63 1.72
N ASP A 166 -4.57 -6.79 1.14
CA ASP A 166 -5.08 -8.04 0.58
C ASP A 166 -5.18 -7.97 -0.95
N TYR A 167 -4.28 -8.66 -1.63
CA TYR A 167 -4.24 -8.80 -3.09
C TYR A 167 -4.89 -10.10 -3.58
N GLY A 168 -5.50 -10.88 -2.67
CA GLY A 168 -6.25 -12.10 -2.98
C GLY A 168 -5.38 -13.35 -3.15
N SER A 169 -4.14 -13.35 -2.65
CA SER A 169 -3.25 -14.53 -2.66
C SER A 169 -3.40 -15.40 -1.40
N GLY A 170 -4.36 -15.08 -0.53
CA GLY A 170 -4.78 -15.94 0.59
C GLY A 170 -3.99 -15.79 1.88
N THR A 171 -3.02 -14.90 1.98
CA THR A 171 -2.27 -14.65 3.23
C THR A 171 -3.18 -14.25 4.39
N VAL A 172 -4.19 -13.42 4.12
CA VAL A 172 -5.13 -12.95 5.13
C VAL A 172 -6.28 -13.94 5.27
N THR A 173 -6.11 -14.93 6.15
CA THR A 173 -7.16 -15.92 6.46
C THR A 173 -8.28 -15.27 7.29
N GLU A 174 -9.46 -15.90 7.33
CA GLU A 174 -10.58 -15.44 8.17
C GLU A 174 -10.20 -15.41 9.65
N GLY A 175 -9.40 -16.40 10.11
CA GLY A 175 -8.94 -16.48 11.49
C GLY A 175 -8.01 -15.33 11.87
N LEU A 176 -7.07 -14.95 11.00
CA LEU A 176 -6.17 -13.83 11.23
C LEU A 176 -6.88 -12.47 11.09
N GLN A 177 -7.81 -12.36 10.13
CA GLN A 177 -8.66 -11.18 9.96
C GLN A 177 -9.46 -10.90 11.23
N SER A 178 -10.20 -11.88 11.75
CA SER A 178 -11.02 -11.74 12.96
C SER A 178 -10.18 -11.37 14.16
N LEU A 179 -9.05 -12.06 14.38
CA LEU A 179 -8.11 -11.74 15.47
C LEU A 179 -7.73 -10.25 15.47
N LEU A 180 -7.35 -9.71 14.32
CA LEU A 180 -6.85 -8.35 14.20
C LEU A 180 -7.96 -7.31 14.36
N ILE A 181 -9.12 -7.54 13.72
CA ILE A 181 -10.26 -6.63 13.81
C ILE A 181 -10.77 -6.57 15.26
N ASP A 182 -10.97 -7.71 15.90
CA ASP A 182 -11.43 -7.80 17.28
C ASP A 182 -10.45 -7.12 18.26
N TYR A 183 -9.15 -7.32 18.03
CA TYR A 183 -8.12 -6.66 18.84
C TYR A 183 -8.19 -5.13 18.68
N CYS A 184 -8.24 -4.63 17.44
CA CYS A 184 -8.30 -3.21 17.17
C CYS A 184 -9.55 -2.56 17.76
N GLN A 185 -10.71 -3.21 17.65
CA GLN A 185 -11.95 -2.73 18.27
C GLN A 185 -11.85 -2.69 19.79
N THR A 186 -11.36 -3.76 20.41
CA THR A 186 -11.24 -3.89 21.86
C THR A 186 -10.28 -2.86 22.46
N LYS A 187 -9.17 -2.59 21.76
CA LYS A 187 -8.14 -1.65 22.21
C LYS A 187 -8.37 -0.22 21.74
N GLY A 188 -9.32 0.01 20.81
CA GLY A 188 -9.59 1.33 20.25
C GLY A 188 -8.47 1.87 19.36
N ILE A 189 -7.59 0.98 18.83
CA ILE A 189 -6.52 1.39 17.91
C ILE A 189 -7.03 1.41 16.46
N PRO A 190 -6.48 2.29 15.59
CA PRO A 190 -6.89 2.36 14.20
C PRO A 190 -6.50 1.11 13.42
N SER A 191 -7.39 0.71 12.52
CA SER A 191 -7.13 -0.33 11.52
C SER A 191 -7.62 0.14 10.15
N ILE A 192 -6.90 -0.25 9.09
CA ILE A 192 -7.26 0.05 7.70
C ILE A 192 -7.07 -1.19 6.84
N VAL A 193 -8.00 -1.41 5.92
CA VAL A 193 -7.87 -2.45 4.88
C VAL A 193 -7.81 -1.82 3.50
N ASP A 194 -6.91 -2.37 2.67
CA ASP A 194 -6.88 -2.22 1.21
C ASP A 194 -6.99 -3.62 0.61
N SER A 195 -8.20 -3.98 0.16
CA SER A 195 -8.48 -5.31 -0.41
C SER A 195 -8.97 -5.16 -1.83
N ARG A 196 -8.22 -5.73 -2.76
CA ARG A 196 -8.48 -5.57 -4.18
C ARG A 196 -9.73 -6.26 -4.68
N TYR A 197 -10.12 -7.39 -4.07
CA TYR A 197 -11.18 -8.25 -4.60
C TYR A 197 -12.25 -8.61 -3.58
N ALA A 198 -11.99 -8.49 -2.29
CA ALA A 198 -12.82 -9.08 -1.25
C ALA A 198 -13.08 -8.14 -0.06
N VAL A 199 -13.17 -6.83 -0.32
CA VAL A 199 -13.31 -5.80 0.74
C VAL A 199 -14.53 -6.04 1.63
N ARG A 200 -15.61 -6.59 1.09
CA ARG A 200 -16.86 -6.84 1.83
C ARG A 200 -16.73 -7.88 2.96
N ARG A 201 -15.67 -8.69 2.99
CA ARG A 201 -15.45 -9.65 4.08
C ARG A 201 -14.94 -9.00 5.38
N PHE A 202 -14.44 -7.77 5.33
CA PHE A 202 -13.77 -7.11 6.46
C PHE A 202 -14.74 -6.32 7.36
N SER A 203 -15.84 -6.92 7.76
CA SER A 203 -16.80 -6.30 8.68
C SER A 203 -16.14 -5.96 10.03
N GLY A 204 -16.40 -4.76 10.52
CA GLY A 204 -15.84 -4.25 11.78
C GLY A 204 -14.47 -3.57 11.64
N ILE A 205 -13.90 -3.50 10.44
CA ILE A 205 -12.65 -2.76 10.21
C ILE A 205 -12.80 -1.27 10.52
N GLY A 206 -11.75 -0.61 11.01
CA GLY A 206 -11.79 0.82 11.29
C GLY A 206 -11.98 1.66 10.04
N TYR A 207 -11.10 1.51 9.08
CA TYR A 207 -11.12 2.25 7.81
C TYR A 207 -10.96 1.32 6.61
N VAL A 208 -11.51 1.74 5.49
CA VAL A 208 -11.36 1.07 4.19
C VAL A 208 -10.71 2.04 3.23
N LYS A 209 -9.71 1.60 2.47
CA LYS A 209 -9.23 2.32 1.31
C LYS A 209 -9.53 1.51 0.06
N GLN A 210 -10.07 2.17 -0.96
CA GLN A 210 -10.30 1.63 -2.29
C GLN A 210 -9.93 2.66 -3.33
N ASN A 211 -9.68 2.26 -4.58
CA ASN A 211 -9.75 3.20 -5.70
C ASN A 211 -11.16 3.17 -6.33
N ASP A 212 -11.41 4.09 -7.27
CA ASP A 212 -12.70 4.22 -7.96
C ASP A 212 -13.13 2.94 -8.69
N ALA A 213 -12.21 2.23 -9.34
CA ALA A 213 -12.50 0.98 -10.01
C ALA A 213 -12.78 -0.17 -9.01
N GLU A 214 -12.04 -0.23 -7.91
CA GLU A 214 -12.21 -1.25 -6.87
C GLU A 214 -13.55 -1.10 -6.15
N ILE A 215 -13.95 0.13 -5.78
CA ILE A 215 -15.24 0.35 -5.14
C ILE A 215 -16.39 0.08 -6.12
N ALA A 216 -16.28 0.47 -7.39
CA ALA A 216 -17.26 0.15 -8.42
C ALA A 216 -17.44 -1.36 -8.58
N ALA A 217 -16.34 -2.11 -8.61
CA ALA A 217 -16.36 -3.57 -8.66
C ALA A 217 -16.98 -4.19 -7.40
N ALA A 218 -16.64 -3.69 -6.20
CA ALA A 218 -17.21 -4.14 -4.93
C ALA A 218 -18.72 -3.92 -4.87
N MET A 219 -19.21 -2.80 -5.43
CA MET A 219 -20.63 -2.46 -5.44
C MET A 219 -21.39 -3.09 -6.64
N GLY A 220 -20.67 -3.70 -7.60
CA GLY A 220 -21.25 -4.35 -8.77
C GLY A 220 -21.98 -3.39 -9.71
N ARG A 221 -21.61 -2.11 -9.72
CA ARG A 221 -22.20 -1.07 -10.55
C ARG A 221 -21.17 -0.04 -11.00
N GLU A 222 -21.44 0.62 -12.13
CA GLU A 222 -20.65 1.74 -12.61
C GLU A 222 -20.87 2.97 -11.72
N LEU A 223 -19.80 3.69 -11.43
CA LEU A 223 -19.79 4.93 -10.65
C LEU A 223 -19.18 6.03 -11.52
N VAL A 224 -19.98 6.99 -11.95
CA VAL A 224 -19.57 8.01 -12.94
C VAL A 224 -19.28 9.35 -12.26
N THR A 225 -20.11 9.73 -11.31
CA THR A 225 -20.04 11.04 -10.65
C THR A 225 -19.39 10.94 -9.25
N THR A 226 -19.05 12.09 -8.69
CA THR A 226 -18.55 12.13 -7.29
C THR A 226 -19.65 11.69 -6.33
N GLU A 227 -20.88 12.05 -6.62
CA GLU A 227 -22.06 11.68 -5.82
C GLU A 227 -22.28 10.17 -5.82
N ASP A 228 -22.06 9.48 -6.97
CA ASP A 228 -22.12 8.02 -7.05
C ASP A 228 -21.07 7.37 -6.15
N ILE A 229 -19.84 7.91 -6.16
CA ILE A 229 -18.73 7.41 -5.34
C ILE A 229 -19.02 7.65 -3.85
N VAL A 230 -19.51 8.82 -3.48
CA VAL A 230 -19.90 9.13 -2.09
C VAL A 230 -21.00 8.19 -1.62
N ALA A 231 -22.03 7.95 -2.43
CA ALA A 231 -23.11 7.04 -2.10
C ALA A 231 -22.63 5.60 -1.96
N ALA A 232 -21.75 5.14 -2.85
CA ALA A 232 -21.15 3.81 -2.79
C ALA A 232 -20.24 3.65 -1.57
N ALA A 233 -19.43 4.66 -1.24
CA ALA A 233 -18.57 4.65 -0.07
C ALA A 233 -19.38 4.65 1.24
N GLU A 234 -20.49 5.38 1.33
CA GLU A 234 -21.38 5.37 2.49
C GLU A 234 -22.09 4.02 2.64
N GLU A 235 -22.56 3.42 1.52
CA GLU A 235 -23.16 2.08 1.54
C GLU A 235 -22.15 1.04 2.03
N LEU A 236 -20.90 1.04 1.51
CA LEU A 236 -19.84 0.15 1.94
C LEU A 236 -19.46 0.37 3.41
N ARG A 237 -19.38 1.65 3.84
CA ARG A 237 -19.10 2.02 5.23
C ARG A 237 -20.13 1.43 6.18
N GLN A 238 -21.41 1.55 5.86
CA GLN A 238 -22.52 1.02 6.68
C GLN A 238 -22.52 -0.51 6.70
N GLU A 239 -22.34 -1.15 5.54
CA GLU A 239 -22.27 -2.61 5.43
C GLU A 239 -21.16 -3.21 6.29
N LEU A 240 -19.98 -2.57 6.29
CA LEU A 240 -18.82 -3.04 7.05
C LEU A 240 -18.81 -2.53 8.50
N ALA A 241 -19.75 -1.69 8.91
CA ALA A 241 -19.70 -0.95 10.17
C ALA A 241 -18.34 -0.21 10.37
N ALA A 242 -17.76 0.28 9.27
CA ALA A 242 -16.49 0.99 9.29
C ALA A 242 -16.66 2.44 9.79
N LYS A 243 -15.61 3.01 10.38
CA LYS A 243 -15.56 4.43 10.75
C LYS A 243 -15.50 5.34 9.54
N GLY A 244 -14.75 4.93 8.51
CA GLY A 244 -14.63 5.69 7.28
C GLY A 244 -14.20 4.86 6.08
N VAL A 245 -14.54 5.34 4.88
CA VAL A 245 -14.10 4.81 3.58
C VAL A 245 -13.39 5.91 2.81
N LEU A 246 -12.14 5.66 2.45
CA LEU A 246 -11.30 6.53 1.64
C LEU A 246 -11.24 6.00 0.21
N VAL A 247 -11.71 6.79 -0.75
CA VAL A 247 -11.67 6.44 -2.19
C VAL A 247 -10.68 7.33 -2.91
N THR A 248 -9.61 6.73 -3.46
CA THR A 248 -8.62 7.42 -4.31
C THR A 248 -9.10 7.45 -5.76
N ARG A 249 -8.96 8.61 -6.45
CA ARG A 249 -9.56 8.89 -7.76
C ARG A 249 -8.54 9.47 -8.75
N GLY A 250 -7.30 9.04 -8.67
CA GLY A 250 -6.22 9.50 -9.55
C GLY A 250 -6.09 11.04 -9.57
N GLU A 251 -6.21 11.64 -10.74
CA GLU A 251 -6.10 13.10 -10.93
C GLU A 251 -7.23 13.92 -10.28
N LEU A 252 -8.31 13.28 -9.87
CA LEU A 252 -9.42 13.92 -9.15
C LEU A 252 -9.18 13.96 -7.63
N GLY A 253 -8.04 13.43 -7.15
CA GLY A 253 -7.72 13.41 -5.73
C GLY A 253 -8.37 12.25 -5.00
N MET A 254 -9.07 12.51 -3.91
CA MET A 254 -9.72 11.48 -3.11
C MET A 254 -10.95 11.99 -2.37
N VAL A 255 -11.79 11.07 -1.95
CA VAL A 255 -12.97 11.33 -1.10
C VAL A 255 -12.87 10.47 0.14
N LEU A 256 -13.02 11.08 1.31
CA LEU A 256 -13.19 10.38 2.58
C LEU A 256 -14.65 10.53 3.03
N VAL A 257 -15.33 9.41 3.25
CA VAL A 257 -16.70 9.35 3.78
C VAL A 257 -16.65 8.78 5.19
N GLU A 258 -17.11 9.56 6.17
CA GLU A 258 -17.26 9.18 7.57
C GLU A 258 -18.73 9.32 7.98
N HIS A 259 -19.08 8.87 9.19
CA HIS A 259 -20.45 9.02 9.68
C HIS A 259 -20.87 10.50 9.72
N GLY A 260 -21.79 10.87 8.85
CA GLY A 260 -22.33 12.25 8.78
C GLY A 260 -21.38 13.29 8.18
N ALA A 261 -20.23 12.88 7.61
CA ALA A 261 -19.26 13.79 7.00
C ALA A 261 -18.69 13.25 5.70
N VAL A 262 -18.52 14.13 4.71
CA VAL A 262 -17.85 13.85 3.43
C VAL A 262 -16.76 14.89 3.22
N HIS A 263 -15.57 14.43 2.94
CA HIS A 263 -14.40 15.28 2.67
C HIS A 263 -13.89 15.01 1.26
N GLU A 264 -14.10 15.95 0.37
CA GLU A 264 -13.48 15.96 -0.95
C GLU A 264 -12.09 16.60 -0.84
N ILE A 265 -11.07 15.86 -1.27
CA ILE A 265 -9.67 16.26 -1.16
C ILE A 265 -9.10 16.30 -2.57
N PRO A 266 -8.97 17.50 -3.18
CA PRO A 266 -8.41 17.63 -4.51
C PRO A 266 -6.94 17.21 -4.53
N VAL A 267 -6.42 16.84 -5.70
CA VAL A 267 -5.01 16.54 -5.87
C VAL A 267 -4.15 17.73 -5.41
N SER A 268 -3.12 17.44 -4.62
CA SER A 268 -2.26 18.46 -4.00
C SER A 268 -1.33 19.16 -5.01
N ASP A 269 -0.97 18.48 -6.09
CA ASP A 269 -0.06 18.98 -7.12
C ASP A 269 -0.41 18.33 -8.47
N LYS A 270 -0.63 19.17 -9.48
CA LYS A 270 -1.01 18.78 -10.85
C LYS A 270 0.19 18.60 -11.79
N SER A 271 1.40 18.43 -11.24
CA SER A 271 2.60 18.18 -12.05
C SER A 271 2.56 16.79 -12.69
N GLU A 272 3.49 16.54 -13.64
CA GLU A 272 3.55 15.28 -14.39
C GLU A 272 3.60 14.05 -13.48
N VAL A 273 2.76 13.06 -13.81
CA VAL A 273 2.73 11.73 -13.22
C VAL A 273 3.61 10.82 -14.07
N PHE A 274 4.59 10.18 -13.45
CA PHE A 274 5.47 9.22 -14.14
C PHE A 274 4.98 7.78 -14.00
N ASP A 275 4.56 7.40 -12.80
CA ASP A 275 4.08 6.04 -12.53
C ASP A 275 3.12 6.04 -11.33
N VAL A 276 1.95 5.46 -11.51
CA VAL A 276 0.95 5.35 -10.44
C VAL A 276 1.14 4.13 -9.55
N SER A 277 2.11 3.26 -9.87
CA SER A 277 2.37 2.04 -9.12
C SER A 277 2.77 2.34 -7.68
N GLY A 278 2.07 1.73 -6.72
CA GLY A 278 2.36 1.90 -5.29
C GLY A 278 1.82 3.18 -4.64
N ALA A 279 1.12 4.05 -5.39
CA ALA A 279 0.49 5.24 -4.81
C ALA A 279 -0.56 4.89 -3.75
N GLY A 280 -1.33 3.81 -3.96
CA GLY A 280 -2.27 3.28 -2.99
C GLY A 280 -1.60 2.81 -1.71
N ASP A 281 -0.48 2.10 -1.82
CA ASP A 281 0.30 1.61 -0.68
C ASP A 281 0.87 2.77 0.14
N THR A 282 1.37 3.81 -0.54
CA THR A 282 1.85 5.05 0.11
C THR A 282 0.70 5.77 0.82
N CYS A 283 -0.48 5.82 0.20
CA CYS A 283 -1.70 6.39 0.80
C CYS A 283 -2.03 5.67 2.11
N VAL A 284 -2.15 4.33 2.09
CA VAL A 284 -2.46 3.52 3.27
C VAL A 284 -1.43 3.71 4.38
N ALA A 285 -0.13 3.72 4.03
CA ALA A 285 0.96 3.91 4.99
C ALA A 285 0.87 5.28 5.70
N ALA A 286 0.63 6.35 4.95
CA ALA A 286 0.51 7.70 5.52
C ALA A 286 -0.76 7.85 6.38
N VAL A 287 -1.90 7.30 5.93
CA VAL A 287 -3.17 7.34 6.67
C VAL A 287 -3.03 6.63 8.01
N ILE A 288 -2.53 5.39 8.02
CA ILE A 288 -2.47 4.62 9.27
C ILE A 288 -1.51 5.24 10.28
N LEU A 289 -0.36 5.77 9.84
CA LEU A 289 0.58 6.46 10.71
C LEU A 289 -0.05 7.73 11.34
N ALA A 290 -0.76 8.52 10.55
CA ALA A 290 -1.44 9.71 11.04
C ALA A 290 -2.56 9.36 12.03
N LEU A 291 -3.37 8.34 11.72
CA LEU A 291 -4.43 7.87 12.62
C LEU A 291 -3.86 7.32 13.94
N ALA A 292 -2.76 6.56 13.88
CA ALA A 292 -2.06 6.06 15.07
C ALA A 292 -1.46 7.19 15.91
N ALA A 293 -1.12 8.32 15.28
CA ALA A 293 -0.70 9.54 15.98
C ALA A 293 -1.87 10.34 16.59
N GLY A 294 -3.12 9.89 16.42
CA GLY A 294 -4.31 10.59 16.91
C GLY A 294 -4.75 11.77 16.04
N ILE A 295 -4.26 11.86 14.81
CA ILE A 295 -4.61 12.91 13.86
C ILE A 295 -6.02 12.65 13.30
N ALA A 296 -6.77 13.73 13.10
CA ALA A 296 -8.11 13.65 12.54
C ALA A 296 -8.11 12.98 11.15
N PRO A 297 -9.09 12.11 10.83
CA PRO A 297 -9.10 11.34 9.58
C PRO A 297 -9.05 12.21 8.32
N ALA A 298 -9.71 13.35 8.30
CA ALA A 298 -9.66 14.28 7.18
C ALA A 298 -8.23 14.85 6.95
N THR A 299 -7.50 15.15 8.02
CA THR A 299 -6.10 15.59 7.93
C THR A 299 -5.18 14.44 7.53
N ALA A 300 -5.41 13.23 8.06
CA ALA A 300 -4.69 12.03 7.66
C ALA A 300 -4.85 11.75 6.14
N ALA A 301 -6.07 11.89 5.62
CA ALA A 301 -6.36 11.75 4.19
C ALA A 301 -5.67 12.85 3.35
N ARG A 302 -5.64 14.11 3.80
CA ARG A 302 -4.90 15.19 3.10
C ARG A 302 -3.39 14.92 3.08
N LEU A 303 -2.80 14.49 4.19
CA LEU A 303 -1.38 14.12 4.24
C LEU A 303 -1.05 12.95 3.31
N SER A 304 -1.93 11.94 3.26
CA SER A 304 -1.76 10.80 2.37
C SER A 304 -1.86 11.20 0.90
N ASN A 305 -2.70 12.18 0.55
CA ASN A 305 -2.80 12.73 -0.80
C ASN A 305 -1.48 13.42 -1.22
N ILE A 306 -0.86 14.18 -0.33
CA ILE A 306 0.45 14.79 -0.57
C ILE A 306 1.52 13.70 -0.75
N ALA A 307 1.55 12.70 0.14
CA ALA A 307 2.51 11.59 0.06
C ALA A 307 2.35 10.79 -1.25
N SER A 308 1.12 10.44 -1.62
CA SER A 308 0.84 9.77 -2.89
C SER A 308 1.24 10.61 -4.10
N GLY A 309 1.02 11.93 -4.05
CA GLY A 309 1.48 12.88 -5.07
C GLY A 309 3.00 12.92 -5.25
N ILE A 310 3.77 12.67 -4.18
CA ILE A 310 5.24 12.50 -4.27
C ILE A 310 5.58 11.15 -4.91
N ALA A 311 4.91 10.07 -4.50
CA ALA A 311 5.19 8.72 -4.99
C ALA A 311 4.99 8.60 -6.51
N VAL A 312 3.90 9.15 -7.07
CA VAL A 312 3.59 9.05 -8.52
C VAL A 312 4.56 9.80 -9.42
N ARG A 313 5.46 10.61 -8.87
CA ARG A 313 6.54 11.31 -9.60
C ARG A 313 7.83 10.51 -9.64
N LYS A 314 7.85 9.32 -9.10
CA LYS A 314 8.98 8.39 -9.11
C LYS A 314 8.66 7.21 -10.01
N LEU A 315 9.68 6.60 -10.60
CA LEU A 315 9.50 5.41 -11.44
C LEU A 315 9.36 4.16 -10.58
N GLY A 316 8.40 3.31 -10.90
CA GLY A 316 8.11 2.04 -10.24
C GLY A 316 7.52 2.21 -8.84
N THR A 317 7.36 1.10 -8.14
CA THR A 317 6.99 1.12 -6.72
C THR A 317 8.07 1.84 -5.92
N SER A 318 7.72 2.98 -5.36
CA SER A 318 8.65 3.88 -4.66
C SER A 318 8.14 4.21 -3.27
N THR A 319 9.05 4.68 -2.42
CA THR A 319 8.72 5.13 -1.07
C THR A 319 8.84 6.65 -0.94
N VAL A 320 8.18 7.18 0.08
CA VAL A 320 8.25 8.60 0.46
C VAL A 320 8.95 8.70 1.82
N SER A 321 9.97 9.55 1.88
CA SER A 321 10.65 9.85 3.13
C SER A 321 9.97 10.98 3.89
N VAL A 322 10.20 11.03 5.20
CA VAL A 322 9.76 12.16 6.06
C VAL A 322 10.22 13.51 5.51
N ARG A 323 11.47 13.57 5.01
CA ARG A 323 12.05 14.80 4.46
C ARG A 323 11.31 15.26 3.18
N GLU A 324 10.97 14.34 2.30
CA GLU A 324 10.22 14.67 1.07
C GLU A 324 8.81 15.15 1.41
N LEU A 325 8.14 14.48 2.35
CA LEU A 325 6.81 14.86 2.78
C LEU A 325 6.81 16.23 3.46
N ALA A 326 7.76 16.51 4.35
CA ALA A 326 7.93 17.81 4.98
C ALA A 326 8.17 18.93 3.95
N ALA A 327 9.07 18.69 2.99
CA ALA A 327 9.35 19.67 1.93
C ALA A 327 8.12 19.94 1.04
N ALA A 328 7.30 18.92 0.74
CA ALA A 328 6.08 19.10 -0.03
C ALA A 328 5.00 19.88 0.72
N ILE A 329 4.87 19.68 2.03
CA ILE A 329 3.98 20.47 2.90
C ILE A 329 4.41 21.95 2.92
N GLU A 330 5.70 22.22 2.99
CA GLU A 330 6.19 23.60 2.93
C GLU A 330 5.96 24.26 1.58
N LYS A 331 6.17 23.54 0.47
CA LYS A 331 5.94 24.04 -0.89
C LYS A 331 4.47 24.38 -1.16
N SER A 332 3.55 23.58 -0.69
CA SER A 332 2.10 23.85 -0.80
C SER A 332 1.70 25.16 -0.10
N ARG A 333 2.55 25.69 0.79
CA ARG A 333 2.41 26.99 1.45
C ARG A 333 2.55 28.17 0.48
N GLU A 334 3.53 28.14 -0.43
CA GLU A 334 3.86 29.27 -1.29
C GLU A 334 2.75 29.52 -2.33
N GLU A 335 2.06 28.47 -2.77
CA GLU A 335 0.96 28.56 -3.72
C GLU A 335 -0.34 29.16 -3.13
N TYR A 336 -0.57 28.99 -1.81
CA TYR A 336 -1.74 29.57 -1.11
C TYR A 336 -1.53 31.00 -0.62
N THR A 337 -0.28 31.45 -0.50
CA THR A 337 0.07 32.85 -0.05
C THR A 337 0.26 33.80 -1.22
N SER A 338 0.38 33.29 -2.45
CA SER A 338 0.56 34.09 -3.67
C SER A 338 -0.72 34.32 -4.47
N LYS A 339 -1.88 33.94 -3.92
CA LYS A 339 -3.23 34.27 -4.44
C LYS A 339 -3.97 35.12 -3.41
#